data_f004468cf8255e1d714cfdd494c1cafe
#
_entry.id   f004468cf8255e1d714cfdd494c1cafe
#
_cell.length_a   1.000
_cell.length_b   1.000
_cell.length_c   1.000
_cell.angle_alpha   90.00
_cell.angle_beta   90.00
_cell.angle_gamma   90.00
#
_symmetry.space_group_name_H-M   'P 1'
#
loop_
_entity.id
_entity.type
_entity.pdbx_description
1 polymer ?
#
loop_
_entity_poly.entity_id
_entity_poly.type
_entity_poly.pdbx_seq_one_letter_code
_entity_poly.pdbx_strand_id
1 'polypeptide(L)'
;MEQNENQDSIRERIRTYAFDLKLPLVRRDIDLLIQQGLDEQWNLWMFTAELLRREKENRSENQRRHRIKNAAFPQLRYLNEIDTDALPPEARKALPNLETLDFIKEGRNLILYGNPGTGKTHLATALGIATCNAGYSVLFTSVPRLLTQIRECRNAMTLRALENKFERYDMVICDEFGYVSCDKAGAEMLFNHLSLRTDKKTTVITTNLAFNRWDEIIADKVLVTAMVDRLTHKAILLNMTGKSY
;
A
#
# COMPACT_ATOMS: atom_id res chain seq x y z
N MET A 1 42.82 32.95 12.04
CA MET A 1 43.12 31.71 11.30
C MET A 1 42.76 30.46 12.11
N GLU A 2 43.19 30.35 13.37
CA GLU A 2 42.89 29.17 14.22
C GLU A 2 41.40 28.88 14.46
N GLN A 3 40.51 29.88 14.52
CA GLN A 3 39.08 29.67 14.68
C GLN A 3 38.39 29.06 13.43
N ASN A 4 38.89 29.35 12.22
CA ASN A 4 38.34 28.79 10.98
C ASN A 4 38.77 27.34 10.74
N GLU A 5 40.03 26.98 11.08
CA GLU A 5 40.45 25.57 11.01
C GLU A 5 39.70 24.70 12.00
N ASN A 6 39.37 25.21 13.18
CA ASN A 6 38.57 24.48 14.17
C ASN A 6 37.11 24.29 13.72
N GLN A 7 36.50 25.26 13.04
CA GLN A 7 35.13 25.14 12.53
C GLN A 7 35.02 24.13 11.39
N ASP A 8 35.91 24.11 10.43
CA ASP A 8 35.91 23.16 9.33
C ASP A 8 36.13 21.72 9.82
N SER A 9 37.02 21.54 10.81
CA SER A 9 37.22 20.24 11.47
C SER A 9 35.93 19.76 12.19
N ILE A 10 35.21 20.65 12.85
CA ILE A 10 33.95 20.32 13.52
C ILE A 10 32.86 19.95 12.49
N ARG A 11 32.74 20.68 11.38
CA ARG A 11 31.83 20.39 10.30
C ARG A 11 32.03 18.99 9.70
N GLU A 12 33.27 18.63 9.41
CA GLU A 12 33.63 17.32 8.90
C GLU A 12 33.28 16.19 9.90
N ARG A 13 33.54 16.42 11.17
CA ARG A 13 33.15 15.46 12.23
C ARG A 13 31.63 15.29 12.31
N ILE A 14 30.86 16.39 12.25
CA ILE A 14 29.40 16.32 12.24
C ILE A 14 28.89 15.50 11.03
N ARG A 15 29.44 15.75 9.84
CA ARG A 15 29.06 15.00 8.62
C ARG A 15 29.42 13.53 8.71
N THR A 16 30.57 13.19 9.30
CA THR A 16 30.97 11.80 9.53
C THR A 16 29.99 11.10 10.50
N TYR A 17 29.73 11.72 11.66
CA TYR A 17 28.82 11.17 12.63
C TYR A 17 27.38 11.06 12.07
N ALA A 18 26.94 12.05 11.30
CA ALA A 18 25.65 12.00 10.64
C ALA A 18 25.55 10.85 9.61
N PHE A 19 26.64 10.53 8.94
CA PHE A 19 26.69 9.38 8.05
C PHE A 19 26.57 8.07 8.83
N ASP A 20 27.37 7.88 9.88
CA ASP A 20 27.37 6.67 10.71
C ASP A 20 26.02 6.46 11.40
N LEU A 21 25.40 7.52 11.87
CA LEU A 21 24.08 7.51 12.51
C LEU A 21 22.91 7.49 11.50
N LYS A 22 23.18 7.48 10.21
CA LYS A 22 22.17 7.50 9.12
C LYS A 22 21.21 8.69 9.25
N LEU A 23 21.79 9.89 9.39
CA LEU A 23 21.08 11.17 9.45
C LEU A 23 21.34 11.97 8.16
N PRO A 24 20.72 11.60 7.03
CA PRO A 24 21.05 12.15 5.71
C PRO A 24 20.74 13.64 5.58
N LEU A 25 19.70 14.15 6.26
CA LEU A 25 19.36 15.57 6.23
C LEU A 25 20.42 16.38 6.99
N VAL A 26 20.80 15.95 8.17
CA VAL A 26 21.88 16.60 8.96
C VAL A 26 23.16 16.63 8.14
N ARG A 27 23.55 15.51 7.53
CA ARG A 27 24.77 15.44 6.70
C ARG A 27 24.74 16.44 5.54
N ARG A 28 23.59 16.65 4.91
CA ARG A 28 23.43 17.50 3.73
C ARG A 28 23.28 18.97 4.10
N ASP A 29 22.45 19.27 5.09
CA ASP A 29 21.88 20.60 5.32
C ASP A 29 22.31 21.25 6.64
N ILE A 30 23.28 20.68 7.38
CA ILE A 30 23.70 21.18 8.70
C ILE A 30 24.11 22.65 8.67
N ASP A 31 24.85 23.08 7.64
CA ASP A 31 25.32 24.45 7.52
C ASP A 31 24.16 25.44 7.36
N LEU A 32 23.16 25.07 6.55
CA LEU A 32 21.94 25.88 6.37
C LEU A 32 21.14 25.98 7.68
N LEU A 33 21.06 24.88 8.43
CA LEU A 33 20.35 24.84 9.69
C LEU A 33 21.03 25.70 10.76
N ILE A 34 22.38 25.68 10.82
CA ILE A 34 23.17 26.52 11.71
C ILE A 34 22.95 27.99 11.36
N GLN A 35 23.01 28.34 10.07
CA GLN A 35 22.83 29.73 9.64
C GLN A 35 21.42 30.22 10.02
N GLN A 36 20.37 29.42 9.75
CA GLN A 36 19.01 29.76 10.15
C GLN A 36 18.87 29.92 11.66
N GLY A 37 19.49 29.05 12.45
CA GLY A 37 19.48 29.16 13.92
C GLY A 37 20.13 30.43 14.44
N LEU A 38 21.18 30.89 13.76
CA LEU A 38 21.84 32.16 14.10
C LEU A 38 20.95 33.36 13.72
N ASP A 39 20.38 33.36 12.53
CA ASP A 39 19.54 34.44 12.01
C ASP A 39 18.25 34.60 12.87
N GLU A 40 17.67 33.49 13.32
CA GLU A 40 16.45 33.43 14.13
C GLU A 40 16.74 33.44 15.65
N GLN A 41 18.02 33.57 16.06
CA GLN A 41 18.47 33.60 17.45
C GLN A 41 18.00 32.40 18.30
N TRP A 42 18.06 31.20 17.73
CA TRP A 42 17.68 29.99 18.46
C TRP A 42 18.67 29.71 19.60
N ASN A 43 18.13 29.32 20.74
CA ASN A 43 18.94 28.73 21.78
C ASN A 43 19.32 27.27 21.42
N LEU A 44 20.24 26.68 22.16
CA LEU A 44 20.71 25.31 21.90
C LEU A 44 19.59 24.25 21.95
N TRP A 45 18.60 24.42 22.80
CA TRP A 45 17.44 23.51 22.88
C TRP A 45 16.58 23.60 21.63
N MET A 46 16.29 24.80 21.17
CA MET A 46 15.52 25.03 19.94
C MET A 46 16.26 24.47 18.74
N PHE A 47 17.55 24.72 18.63
CA PHE A 47 18.37 24.20 17.54
C PHE A 47 18.35 22.66 17.52
N THR A 48 18.56 22.01 18.67
CA THR A 48 18.56 20.56 18.78
C THR A 48 17.19 19.95 18.44
N ALA A 49 16.14 20.56 18.95
CA ALA A 49 14.77 20.12 18.67
C ALA A 49 14.45 20.21 17.17
N GLU A 50 14.81 21.32 16.52
CA GLU A 50 14.55 21.55 15.10
C GLU A 50 15.37 20.61 14.21
N LEU A 51 16.64 20.35 14.55
CA LEU A 51 17.49 19.39 13.87
C LEU A 51 16.86 17.98 13.89
N LEU A 52 16.43 17.51 15.05
CA LEU A 52 15.80 16.20 15.21
C LEU A 52 14.43 16.14 14.54
N ARG A 53 13.64 17.22 14.60
CA ARG A 53 12.34 17.33 13.94
C ARG A 53 12.47 17.15 12.44
N ARG A 54 13.37 17.90 11.80
CA ARG A 54 13.62 17.84 10.35
C ARG A 54 14.11 16.47 9.92
N GLU A 55 15.04 15.86 10.67
CA GLU A 55 15.50 14.51 10.35
C GLU A 55 14.39 13.47 10.47
N LYS A 56 13.53 13.57 11.49
CA LYS A 56 12.35 12.72 11.65
C LYS A 56 11.38 12.86 10.48
N GLU A 57 11.11 14.09 10.05
CA GLU A 57 10.21 14.36 8.90
C GLU A 57 10.79 13.82 7.59
N ASN A 58 12.09 14.07 7.34
CA ASN A 58 12.78 13.52 6.16
C ASN A 58 12.73 11.98 6.14
N ARG A 59 12.95 11.34 7.29
CA ARG A 59 12.88 9.89 7.42
C ARG A 59 11.46 9.37 7.16
N SER A 60 10.45 10.02 7.72
CA SER A 60 9.04 9.67 7.51
C SER A 60 8.63 9.81 6.04
N GLU A 61 9.04 10.89 5.38
CA GLU A 61 8.77 11.12 3.97
C GLU A 61 9.47 10.09 3.07
N ASN A 62 10.73 9.77 3.34
CA ASN A 62 11.45 8.74 2.61
C ASN A 62 10.81 7.35 2.78
N GLN A 63 10.38 7.01 4.00
CA GLN A 63 9.66 5.76 4.25
C GLN A 63 8.31 5.72 3.51
N ARG A 64 7.57 6.84 3.48
CA ARG A 64 6.33 7.00 2.74
C ARG A 64 6.54 6.74 1.24
N ARG A 65 7.53 7.41 0.65
CA ARG A 65 7.89 7.22 -0.77
C ARG A 65 8.30 5.78 -1.07
N HIS A 66 9.05 5.16 -0.19
CA HIS A 66 9.45 3.76 -0.31
C HIS A 66 8.25 2.81 -0.27
N ARG A 67 7.28 3.03 0.64
CA ARG A 67 6.06 2.21 0.70
C ARG A 67 5.27 2.31 -0.60
N ILE A 68 5.04 3.52 -1.11
CA ILE A 68 4.30 3.75 -2.37
C ILE A 68 5.03 3.10 -3.55
N LYS A 69 6.34 3.28 -3.65
CA LYS A 69 7.15 2.65 -4.72
C LYS A 69 7.08 1.12 -4.67
N ASN A 70 7.21 0.54 -3.48
CA ASN A 70 7.22 -0.91 -3.29
C ASN A 70 5.83 -1.56 -3.45
N ALA A 71 4.77 -0.77 -3.33
CA ALA A 71 3.40 -1.24 -3.54
C ALA A 71 3.10 -1.63 -4.99
N ALA A 72 3.89 -1.16 -5.95
CA ALA A 72 3.79 -1.46 -7.39
C ALA A 72 2.44 -1.06 -8.01
N PHE A 73 1.90 0.08 -7.61
CA PHE A 73 0.69 0.64 -8.22
C PHE A 73 0.87 0.86 -9.72
N PRO A 74 -0.14 0.57 -10.57
CA PRO A 74 -0.05 0.78 -12.02
C PRO A 74 0.01 2.26 -12.38
N GLN A 75 -0.69 3.09 -11.60
CA GLN A 75 -0.72 4.55 -11.69
C GLN A 75 -0.88 5.13 -10.29
N LEU A 76 -0.38 6.33 -10.06
CA LEU A 76 -0.65 7.04 -8.82
C LEU A 76 -2.02 7.72 -8.94
N ARG A 77 -2.90 7.43 -8.00
CA ARG A 77 -4.26 7.98 -7.88
C ARG A 77 -4.53 8.31 -6.43
N TYR A 78 -4.99 9.52 -6.16
CA TYR A 78 -5.19 9.98 -4.79
C TYR A 78 -6.68 10.15 -4.48
N LEU A 79 -7.06 10.04 -3.19
CA LEU A 79 -8.46 10.16 -2.75
C LEU A 79 -9.04 11.52 -3.08
N ASN A 80 -8.27 12.59 -2.98
CA ASN A 80 -8.69 13.95 -3.33
C ASN A 80 -8.87 14.19 -4.83
N GLU A 81 -8.46 13.27 -5.69
CA GLU A 81 -8.67 13.31 -7.14
C GLU A 81 -9.94 12.56 -7.57
N ILE A 82 -10.60 11.88 -6.62
CA ILE A 82 -11.81 11.13 -6.93
C ILE A 82 -12.98 12.11 -7.13
N ASP A 83 -13.57 12.07 -8.32
CA ASP A 83 -14.85 12.72 -8.57
C ASP A 83 -15.96 11.93 -7.85
N THR A 84 -16.35 12.42 -6.69
CA THR A 84 -17.37 11.78 -5.85
C THR A 84 -18.74 11.74 -6.54
N ASP A 85 -19.04 12.69 -7.44
CA ASP A 85 -20.30 12.73 -8.17
C ASP A 85 -20.38 11.69 -9.28
N ALA A 86 -19.24 11.31 -9.83
CA ALA A 86 -19.14 10.22 -10.80
C ALA A 86 -19.16 8.82 -10.16
N LEU A 87 -18.92 8.72 -8.83
CA LEU A 87 -18.99 7.44 -8.15
C LEU A 87 -20.42 6.90 -8.08
N PRO A 88 -20.62 5.57 -8.17
CA PRO A 88 -21.90 4.93 -7.86
C PRO A 88 -22.40 5.32 -6.45
N PRO A 89 -23.71 5.44 -6.24
CA PRO A 89 -24.29 5.94 -4.98
C PRO A 89 -23.82 5.19 -3.73
N GLU A 90 -23.66 3.87 -3.84
CA GLU A 90 -23.19 3.04 -2.73
C GLU A 90 -21.72 3.33 -2.38
N ALA A 91 -20.88 3.48 -3.40
CA ALA A 91 -19.48 3.85 -3.22
C ALA A 91 -19.32 5.25 -2.62
N ARG A 92 -20.11 6.22 -3.11
CA ARG A 92 -20.13 7.59 -2.56
C ARG A 92 -20.51 7.59 -1.07
N LYS A 93 -21.52 6.81 -0.69
CA LYS A 93 -21.95 6.69 0.72
C LYS A 93 -20.91 6.02 1.60
N ALA A 94 -20.18 5.04 1.07
CA ALA A 94 -19.18 4.29 1.83
C ALA A 94 -17.82 5.02 1.93
N LEU A 95 -17.51 5.91 0.98
CA LEU A 95 -16.20 6.57 0.87
C LEU A 95 -15.70 7.21 2.18
N PRO A 96 -16.50 8.01 2.92
CA PRO A 96 -16.01 8.60 4.18
C PRO A 96 -15.56 7.57 5.21
N ASN A 97 -16.25 6.43 5.30
CA ASN A 97 -15.86 5.35 6.20
C ASN A 97 -14.61 4.61 5.70
N LEU A 98 -14.41 4.48 4.38
CA LEU A 98 -13.21 3.87 3.84
C LEU A 98 -11.97 4.75 4.02
N GLU A 99 -12.13 6.07 4.00
CA GLU A 99 -11.06 7.06 4.22
C GLU A 99 -10.49 7.01 5.64
N THR A 100 -11.25 6.54 6.64
CA THR A 100 -10.74 6.35 8.01
C THR A 100 -9.69 5.24 8.09
N LEU A 101 -9.66 4.33 7.12
CA LEU A 101 -8.80 3.14 7.07
C LEU A 101 -8.97 2.18 8.25
N ASP A 102 -10.06 2.28 9.00
CA ASP A 102 -10.29 1.41 10.17
C ASP A 102 -10.48 -0.05 9.75
N PHE A 103 -11.03 -0.30 8.56
CA PHE A 103 -11.16 -1.65 8.01
C PHE A 103 -9.81 -2.39 7.88
N ILE A 104 -8.70 -1.66 7.76
CA ILE A 104 -7.33 -2.23 7.72
C ILE A 104 -6.91 -2.71 9.11
N LYS A 105 -7.17 -1.89 10.14
CA LYS A 105 -6.88 -2.25 11.53
C LYS A 105 -7.68 -3.47 11.98
N GLU A 106 -8.92 -3.57 11.50
CA GLU A 106 -9.84 -4.67 11.78
C GLU A 106 -9.56 -5.93 10.94
N GLY A 107 -8.65 -5.87 9.96
CA GLY A 107 -8.36 -6.96 9.04
C GLY A 107 -9.55 -7.33 8.15
N ARG A 108 -10.44 -6.37 7.85
CA ARG A 108 -11.61 -6.59 6.99
C ARG A 108 -11.23 -6.52 5.53
N ASN A 109 -11.78 -7.41 4.74
CA ASN A 109 -11.64 -7.35 3.28
C ASN A 109 -12.53 -6.25 2.68
N LEU A 110 -12.15 -5.77 1.50
CA LEU A 110 -12.96 -4.85 0.68
C LEU A 110 -13.13 -5.45 -0.71
N ILE A 111 -14.36 -5.65 -1.15
CA ILE A 111 -14.64 -6.22 -2.47
C ILE A 111 -15.41 -5.20 -3.28
N LEU A 112 -14.78 -4.70 -4.34
CA LEU A 112 -15.34 -3.76 -5.30
C LEU A 112 -15.81 -4.55 -6.52
N TYR A 113 -17.13 -4.68 -6.70
CA TYR A 113 -17.69 -5.44 -7.82
C TYR A 113 -18.64 -4.58 -8.65
N GLY A 114 -18.72 -4.82 -9.95
CA GLY A 114 -19.63 -4.09 -10.85
C GLY A 114 -19.03 -3.88 -12.24
N ASN A 115 -19.72 -3.12 -13.08
CA ASN A 115 -19.41 -2.93 -14.50
C ASN A 115 -17.98 -2.45 -14.75
N PRO A 116 -17.37 -2.76 -15.89
CA PRO A 116 -16.11 -2.14 -16.34
C PRO A 116 -16.24 -0.61 -16.37
N GLY A 117 -15.10 0.09 -16.13
CA GLY A 117 -15.04 1.53 -16.25
C GLY A 117 -15.64 2.34 -15.09
N THR A 118 -16.15 1.72 -14.02
CA THR A 118 -16.81 2.41 -12.90
C THR A 118 -15.87 2.88 -11.78
N GLY A 119 -14.57 2.92 -12.02
CA GLY A 119 -13.60 3.47 -11.08
C GLY A 119 -13.11 2.49 -9.98
N LYS A 120 -13.39 1.16 -10.06
CA LYS A 120 -12.96 0.18 -9.06
C LYS A 120 -11.45 0.20 -8.79
N THR A 121 -10.66 0.05 -9.84
CA THR A 121 -9.19 0.07 -9.74
C THR A 121 -8.67 1.43 -9.28
N HIS A 122 -9.33 2.52 -9.69
CA HIS A 122 -9.01 3.87 -9.24
C HIS A 122 -9.22 4.00 -7.73
N LEU A 123 -10.39 3.64 -7.23
CA LEU A 123 -10.71 3.68 -5.79
C LEU A 123 -9.78 2.76 -4.98
N ALA A 124 -9.55 1.52 -5.45
CA ALA A 124 -8.62 0.59 -4.79
C ALA A 124 -7.20 1.16 -4.70
N THR A 125 -6.71 1.78 -5.78
CA THR A 125 -5.38 2.41 -5.82
C THR A 125 -5.30 3.61 -4.88
N ALA A 126 -6.31 4.48 -4.88
CA ALA A 126 -6.35 5.66 -4.03
C ALA A 126 -6.37 5.29 -2.53
N LEU A 127 -7.17 4.28 -2.14
CA LEU A 127 -7.17 3.71 -0.80
C LEU A 127 -5.81 3.08 -0.46
N GLY A 128 -5.18 2.39 -1.40
CA GLY A 128 -3.84 1.81 -1.24
C GLY A 128 -2.78 2.87 -0.95
N ILE A 129 -2.80 3.99 -1.67
CA ILE A 129 -1.89 5.11 -1.45
C ILE A 129 -2.15 5.78 -0.10
N ALA A 130 -3.43 6.00 0.26
CA ALA A 130 -3.80 6.51 1.57
C ALA A 130 -3.28 5.60 2.69
N THR A 131 -3.38 4.28 2.50
CA THR A 131 -2.85 3.25 3.40
C THR A 131 -1.33 3.36 3.54
N CYS A 132 -0.59 3.56 2.43
CA CYS A 132 0.85 3.83 2.47
C CYS A 132 1.20 5.12 3.23
N ASN A 133 0.40 6.17 3.05
CA ASN A 133 0.55 7.45 3.74
C ASN A 133 0.33 7.30 5.26
N ALA A 134 -0.61 6.45 5.67
CA ALA A 134 -0.88 6.12 7.06
C ALA A 134 0.18 5.21 7.72
N GLY A 135 1.21 4.79 6.97
CA GLY A 135 2.33 4.02 7.51
C GLY A 135 2.29 2.52 7.26
N TYR A 136 1.23 2.01 6.65
CA TYR A 136 1.05 0.59 6.37
C TYR A 136 1.72 0.16 5.07
N SER A 137 2.06 -1.12 4.97
CA SER A 137 2.63 -1.74 3.78
C SER A 137 1.54 -2.26 2.85
N VAL A 138 1.64 -1.93 1.56
CA VAL A 138 0.66 -2.31 0.53
C VAL A 138 1.35 -3.06 -0.60
N LEU A 139 0.66 -4.05 -1.16
CA LEU A 139 1.00 -4.68 -2.43
C LEU A 139 -0.17 -4.53 -3.38
N PHE A 140 0.09 -4.02 -4.58
CA PHE A 140 -0.84 -4.05 -5.69
C PHE A 140 -0.41 -5.13 -6.70
N THR A 141 -1.31 -6.01 -7.07
CA THR A 141 -1.07 -7.01 -8.11
C THR A 141 -2.38 -7.31 -8.85
N SER A 142 -2.30 -7.62 -10.14
CA SER A 142 -3.45 -8.22 -10.80
C SER A 142 -3.49 -9.73 -10.55
N VAL A 143 -4.67 -10.33 -10.54
CA VAL A 143 -4.82 -11.77 -10.31
C VAL A 143 -4.12 -12.60 -11.38
N PRO A 144 -4.15 -12.26 -12.68
CA PRO A 144 -3.35 -12.96 -13.69
C PRO A 144 -1.85 -12.96 -13.38
N ARG A 145 -1.31 -11.80 -12.97
CA ARG A 145 0.10 -11.67 -12.59
C ARG A 145 0.42 -12.50 -11.35
N LEU A 146 -0.44 -12.47 -10.34
CA LEU A 146 -0.28 -13.25 -9.12
C LEU A 146 -0.22 -14.75 -9.41
N LEU A 147 -1.14 -15.26 -10.24
CA LEU A 147 -1.14 -16.66 -10.69
C LEU A 147 0.14 -17.05 -11.40
N THR A 148 0.64 -16.20 -12.29
CA THR A 148 1.92 -16.44 -12.98
C THR A 148 3.06 -16.53 -11.96
N GLN A 149 3.16 -15.58 -11.03
CA GLN A 149 4.19 -15.60 -9.99
C GLN A 149 4.11 -16.84 -9.09
N ILE A 150 2.91 -17.27 -8.69
CA ILE A 150 2.73 -18.47 -7.88
C ILE A 150 3.23 -19.71 -8.63
N ARG A 151 2.89 -19.85 -9.93
CA ARG A 151 3.35 -20.96 -10.77
C ARG A 151 4.88 -20.96 -10.92
N GLU A 152 5.48 -19.82 -11.20
CA GLU A 152 6.94 -19.67 -11.32
C GLU A 152 7.65 -20.01 -10.01
N CYS A 153 7.19 -19.48 -8.89
CA CYS A 153 7.77 -19.75 -7.58
C CYS A 153 7.61 -21.22 -7.15
N ARG A 154 6.49 -21.86 -7.52
CA ARG A 154 6.30 -23.29 -7.29
C ARG A 154 7.32 -24.11 -8.07
N ASN A 155 7.51 -23.81 -9.34
CA ASN A 155 8.49 -24.51 -10.19
C ASN A 155 9.95 -24.29 -9.72
N ALA A 156 10.25 -23.10 -9.20
CA ALA A 156 11.56 -22.75 -8.64
C ALA A 156 11.75 -23.17 -7.16
N MET A 157 10.77 -23.85 -6.55
CA MET A 157 10.77 -24.24 -5.14
C MET A 157 10.91 -23.04 -4.14
N THR A 158 10.48 -21.85 -4.55
CA THR A 158 10.54 -20.60 -3.76
C THR A 158 9.16 -20.11 -3.30
N LEU A 159 8.12 -20.93 -3.45
CA LEU A 159 6.74 -20.57 -3.13
C LEU A 159 6.59 -20.05 -1.69
N ARG A 160 7.24 -20.69 -0.71
CA ARG A 160 7.18 -20.27 0.69
C ARG A 160 7.71 -18.85 0.93
N ALA A 161 8.73 -18.43 0.16
CA ALA A 161 9.23 -17.04 0.24
C ALA A 161 8.21 -16.05 -0.30
N LEU A 162 7.49 -16.38 -1.38
CA LEU A 162 6.39 -15.59 -1.91
C LEU A 162 5.23 -15.49 -0.90
N GLU A 163 4.81 -16.61 -0.32
CA GLU A 163 3.76 -16.68 0.71
C GLU A 163 4.11 -15.81 1.92
N ASN A 164 5.29 -15.98 2.50
CA ASN A 164 5.76 -15.18 3.63
C ASN A 164 5.80 -13.67 3.30
N LYS A 165 6.18 -13.31 2.08
CA LYS A 165 6.15 -11.92 1.63
C LYS A 165 4.73 -11.41 1.52
N PHE A 166 3.82 -12.19 0.95
CA PHE A 166 2.41 -11.85 0.75
C PHE A 166 1.69 -11.65 2.10
N GLU A 167 1.94 -12.51 3.09
CA GLU A 167 1.36 -12.41 4.43
C GLU A 167 1.81 -11.16 5.21
N ARG A 168 3.02 -10.63 4.94
CA ARG A 168 3.57 -9.49 5.68
C ARG A 168 2.91 -8.16 5.33
N TYR A 169 2.37 -8.01 4.13
CA TYR A 169 1.70 -6.77 3.75
C TYR A 169 0.45 -6.53 4.60
N ASP A 170 0.24 -5.30 5.04
CA ASP A 170 -0.96 -4.94 5.79
C ASP A 170 -2.19 -4.94 4.90
N MET A 171 -2.03 -4.53 3.65
CA MET A 171 -3.07 -4.54 2.62
C MET A 171 -2.54 -5.14 1.32
N VAL A 172 -3.30 -6.01 0.70
CA VAL A 172 -3.03 -6.52 -0.66
C VAL A 172 -4.21 -6.19 -1.55
N ILE A 173 -3.95 -5.58 -2.70
CA ILE A 173 -4.94 -5.31 -3.74
C ILE A 173 -4.76 -6.35 -4.83
N CYS A 174 -5.79 -7.17 -5.02
CA CYS A 174 -5.91 -8.16 -6.09
C CYS A 174 -6.87 -7.61 -7.15
N ASP A 175 -6.31 -6.92 -8.14
CA ASP A 175 -7.07 -6.31 -9.22
C ASP A 175 -7.42 -7.32 -10.32
N GLU A 176 -8.46 -7.04 -11.09
CA GLU A 176 -8.88 -7.85 -12.23
C GLU A 176 -9.24 -9.31 -11.88
N PHE A 177 -9.86 -9.53 -10.72
CA PHE A 177 -10.36 -10.86 -10.38
C PHE A 177 -11.51 -11.24 -11.32
N GLY A 178 -11.30 -12.35 -12.03
CA GLY A 178 -12.31 -12.81 -12.99
C GLY A 178 -12.08 -12.45 -14.46
N TYR A 179 -10.97 -11.80 -14.80
CA TYR A 179 -10.61 -11.53 -16.19
C TYR A 179 -9.99 -12.73 -16.91
N VAL A 180 -9.44 -13.66 -16.17
CA VAL A 180 -8.81 -14.87 -16.71
C VAL A 180 -9.43 -16.08 -16.05
N SER A 181 -9.87 -17.04 -16.89
CA SER A 181 -10.31 -18.33 -16.38
C SER A 181 -9.15 -19.09 -15.76
N CYS A 182 -9.38 -19.71 -14.63
CA CYS A 182 -8.41 -20.54 -13.95
C CYS A 182 -8.74 -22.00 -14.16
N ASP A 183 -7.74 -22.79 -14.58
CA ASP A 183 -7.81 -24.23 -14.43
C ASP A 183 -7.89 -24.62 -12.95
N LYS A 184 -8.28 -25.85 -12.66
CA LYS A 184 -8.47 -26.32 -11.27
C LYS A 184 -7.22 -26.08 -10.42
N ALA A 185 -6.04 -26.40 -10.94
CA ALA A 185 -4.77 -26.23 -10.21
C ALA A 185 -4.46 -24.75 -9.94
N GLY A 186 -4.73 -23.86 -10.87
CA GLY A 186 -4.56 -22.41 -10.70
C GLY A 186 -5.52 -21.84 -9.65
N ALA A 187 -6.77 -22.30 -9.67
CA ALA A 187 -7.78 -21.89 -8.71
C ALA A 187 -7.45 -22.35 -7.28
N GLU A 188 -6.98 -23.59 -7.11
CA GLU A 188 -6.51 -24.12 -5.81
C GLU A 188 -5.32 -23.30 -5.28
N MET A 189 -4.36 -22.99 -6.14
CA MET A 189 -3.20 -22.16 -5.77
C MET A 189 -3.63 -20.75 -5.34
N LEU A 190 -4.52 -20.12 -6.10
CA LEU A 190 -5.04 -18.80 -5.76
C LEU A 190 -5.81 -18.81 -4.44
N PHE A 191 -6.69 -19.78 -4.25
CA PHE A 191 -7.45 -19.97 -3.02
C PHE A 191 -6.53 -20.12 -1.80
N ASN A 192 -5.54 -21.02 -1.89
CA ASN A 192 -4.59 -21.23 -0.80
C ASN A 192 -3.84 -19.94 -0.48
N HIS A 193 -3.37 -19.24 -1.50
CA HIS A 193 -2.60 -18.02 -1.33
C HIS A 193 -3.42 -16.88 -0.69
N LEU A 194 -4.65 -16.66 -1.15
CA LEU A 194 -5.56 -15.66 -0.56
C LEU A 194 -5.96 -16.02 0.87
N SER A 195 -6.14 -17.33 1.15
CA SER A 195 -6.52 -17.84 2.47
C SER A 195 -5.48 -17.57 3.56
N LEU A 196 -4.21 -17.37 3.22
CA LEU A 196 -3.15 -17.02 4.17
C LEU A 196 -3.43 -15.73 4.95
N ARG A 197 -4.26 -14.85 4.38
CA ARG A 197 -4.55 -13.52 4.92
C ARG A 197 -5.89 -13.41 5.64
N THR A 198 -6.74 -14.42 5.50
CA THR A 198 -8.10 -14.41 6.05
C THR A 198 -8.07 -14.14 7.56
N ASP A 199 -8.91 -13.21 8.02
CA ASP A 199 -9.07 -12.76 9.41
C ASP A 199 -7.82 -12.14 10.07
N LYS A 200 -6.73 -11.97 9.32
CA LYS A 200 -5.47 -11.42 9.83
C LYS A 200 -5.14 -10.07 9.21
N LYS A 201 -5.32 -9.95 7.93
CA LYS A 201 -4.87 -8.79 7.12
C LYS A 201 -5.87 -8.51 6.02
N THR A 202 -5.96 -7.25 5.61
CA THR A 202 -6.89 -6.80 4.59
C THR A 202 -6.49 -7.25 3.19
N THR A 203 -7.47 -7.81 2.48
CA THR A 203 -7.38 -8.04 1.03
C THR A 203 -8.45 -7.22 0.34
N VAL A 204 -8.05 -6.42 -0.65
CA VAL A 204 -8.96 -5.68 -1.53
C VAL A 204 -9.06 -6.42 -2.85
N ILE A 205 -10.27 -6.66 -3.32
CA ILE A 205 -10.51 -7.34 -4.60
C ILE A 205 -11.32 -6.42 -5.49
N THR A 206 -10.91 -6.27 -6.73
CA THR A 206 -11.74 -5.68 -7.77
C THR A 206 -12.19 -6.75 -8.76
N THR A 207 -13.45 -6.76 -9.11
CA THR A 207 -14.00 -7.73 -10.05
C THR A 207 -15.13 -7.11 -10.87
N ASN A 208 -15.27 -7.54 -12.12
CA ASN A 208 -16.43 -7.21 -12.95
C ASN A 208 -17.55 -8.25 -12.84
N LEU A 209 -17.28 -9.36 -12.15
CA LEU A 209 -18.25 -10.44 -12.01
C LEU A 209 -18.95 -10.37 -10.64
N ALA A 210 -20.25 -10.56 -10.65
CA ALA A 210 -20.95 -10.85 -9.41
C ALA A 210 -20.56 -12.24 -8.88
N PHE A 211 -20.64 -12.44 -7.56
CA PHE A 211 -20.18 -13.68 -6.92
C PHE A 211 -20.82 -14.96 -7.49
N ASN A 212 -22.09 -14.88 -7.87
CA ASN A 212 -22.84 -15.98 -8.49
C ASN A 212 -22.35 -16.37 -9.89
N ARG A 213 -21.43 -15.59 -10.47
CA ARG A 213 -20.81 -15.84 -11.77
C ARG A 213 -19.35 -16.26 -11.66
N TRP A 214 -18.82 -16.45 -10.48
CA TRP A 214 -17.43 -16.88 -10.30
C TRP A 214 -17.19 -18.33 -10.75
N ASP A 215 -18.27 -19.15 -10.84
CA ASP A 215 -18.22 -20.48 -11.44
C ASP A 215 -18.00 -20.46 -12.96
N GLU A 216 -18.16 -19.32 -13.63
CA GLU A 216 -17.81 -19.15 -15.05
C GLU A 216 -16.29 -19.13 -15.28
N ILE A 217 -15.51 -18.73 -14.25
CA ILE A 217 -14.04 -18.53 -14.35
C ILE A 217 -13.25 -19.59 -13.58
N ILE A 218 -13.87 -20.24 -12.60
CA ILE A 218 -13.30 -21.31 -11.78
C ILE A 218 -14.15 -22.56 -11.97
N ALA A 219 -13.56 -23.57 -12.60
CA ALA A 219 -14.30 -24.78 -12.97
C ALA A 219 -14.82 -25.62 -11.80
N ASP A 220 -14.23 -25.47 -10.60
CA ASP A 220 -14.59 -26.21 -9.40
C ASP A 220 -15.54 -25.40 -8.52
N LYS A 221 -16.84 -25.75 -8.54
CA LYS A 221 -17.89 -25.05 -7.77
C LYS A 221 -17.71 -25.12 -6.25
N VAL A 222 -17.12 -26.20 -5.74
CA VAL A 222 -16.86 -26.33 -4.30
C VAL A 222 -15.79 -25.33 -3.88
N LEU A 223 -14.76 -25.21 -4.70
CA LEU A 223 -13.68 -24.25 -4.47
C LEU A 223 -14.18 -22.80 -4.59
N VAL A 224 -15.06 -22.50 -5.56
CA VAL A 224 -15.72 -21.18 -5.66
C VAL A 224 -16.46 -20.84 -4.39
N THR A 225 -17.30 -21.76 -3.91
CA THR A 225 -18.09 -21.54 -2.69
C THR A 225 -17.18 -21.26 -1.49
N ALA A 226 -16.14 -22.07 -1.30
CA ALA A 226 -15.18 -21.88 -0.23
C ALA A 226 -14.38 -20.55 -0.34
N MET A 227 -14.07 -20.14 -1.57
CA MET A 227 -13.37 -18.87 -1.83
C MET A 227 -14.27 -17.68 -1.53
N VAL A 228 -15.50 -17.70 -1.99
CA VAL A 228 -16.48 -16.63 -1.72
C VAL A 228 -16.73 -16.52 -0.23
N ASP A 229 -16.98 -17.63 0.46
CA ASP A 229 -17.23 -17.64 1.90
C ASP A 229 -16.07 -16.99 2.67
N ARG A 230 -14.85 -17.40 2.40
CA ARG A 230 -13.66 -16.82 3.07
C ARG A 230 -13.43 -15.36 2.76
N LEU A 231 -13.57 -14.94 1.52
CA LEU A 231 -13.30 -13.57 1.11
C LEU A 231 -14.39 -12.61 1.58
N THR A 232 -15.64 -13.08 1.68
CA THR A 232 -16.78 -12.26 2.12
C THR A 232 -16.97 -12.26 3.63
N HIS A 233 -16.36 -13.20 4.34
CA HIS A 233 -16.38 -13.20 5.80
C HIS A 233 -15.76 -11.89 6.32
N LYS A 234 -16.48 -11.11 7.09
CA LYS A 234 -16.09 -9.78 7.56
C LYS A 234 -15.69 -8.79 6.43
N ALA A 235 -16.18 -8.96 5.23
CA ALA A 235 -15.87 -8.05 4.14
C ALA A 235 -16.82 -6.86 4.06
N ILE A 236 -16.31 -5.75 3.53
CA ILE A 236 -17.11 -4.65 3.01
C ILE A 236 -17.35 -4.96 1.53
N LEU A 237 -18.60 -5.20 1.18
CA LEU A 237 -19.02 -5.43 -0.20
C LEU A 237 -19.50 -4.11 -0.79
N LEU A 238 -18.89 -3.65 -1.86
CA LEU A 238 -19.20 -2.38 -2.48
C LEU A 238 -19.61 -2.56 -3.94
N ASN A 239 -20.88 -2.32 -4.19
CA ASN A 239 -21.41 -2.35 -5.55
C ASN A 239 -20.99 -1.10 -6.30
N MET A 240 -20.18 -1.31 -7.34
CA MET A 240 -19.67 -0.26 -8.23
C MET A 240 -20.41 -0.27 -9.58
N THR A 241 -21.66 -0.76 -9.62
CA THR A 241 -22.46 -0.73 -10.83
C THR A 241 -22.96 0.70 -11.09
N GLY A 242 -22.68 1.23 -12.27
CA GLY A 242 -23.04 2.61 -12.63
C GLY A 242 -22.61 2.96 -14.05
N LYS A 243 -22.66 4.25 -14.38
CA LYS A 243 -22.09 4.77 -15.63
C LYS A 243 -20.55 4.67 -15.57
N SER A 244 -19.93 4.66 -16.75
CA SER A 244 -18.46 4.73 -16.83
C SER A 244 -17.94 6.00 -16.15
N TYR A 245 -16.92 5.82 -15.33
CA TYR A 245 -16.22 6.88 -14.59
C TYR A 245 -15.29 7.68 -15.49
#